data_fb7485b8ecfed0e3d638cfab72a70681
#
_entry.id   fb7485b8ecfed0e3d638cfab72a70681
#
_cell.length_a   1.000
_cell.length_b   1.000
_cell.length_c   1.000
_cell.angle_alpha   90.00
_cell.angle_beta   90.00
_cell.angle_gamma   90.00
#
_symmetry.space_group_name_H-M   'P 1'
#
loop_
_entity.id
_entity.type
_entity.pdbx_description
1 polymer ?
#
loop_
_entity_poly.entity_id
_entity_poly.type
_entity_poly.pdbx_seq_one_letter_code
_entity_poly.pdbx_strand_id
1 'polypeptide(L)'
;MRPANPRKSHVASEQLPPRARPGRRRRRRRRAPPSAVHPRNDRVGELRPGRRHGGPGSVLTNKYAEGYPGRRYYGGCEHVDVVERIAIDRIKALFGAEAANVQPHSGAQANAAAMFALLKPGDTIMGLNLAHGGHLTHGMKINFSGKLYNVVPYHVDDETGQVDMAEVERLAKETRPQLIVAGWSAYPRRLDFAAFRRIADEVGAYLMVDMAHFAGLVAAGLHPNPVPHAHVVTTTTHKTLGGPRGGVILSTQELAKKINSAVFPGQQGGPLEHVIAAKAVSFKVAASEEFKERQQRTLEAPASSPSA
;
A
#
# COMPACT_ATOMS: atom_id res chain seq x y z
N MET A 1 52.89 12.10 41.15
CA MET A 1 51.95 11.73 42.18
C MET A 1 50.68 11.23 41.53
N ARG A 2 50.42 9.94 41.60
CA ARG A 2 49.13 9.33 41.23
C ARG A 2 48.34 9.12 42.53
N PRO A 3 47.02 9.34 42.54
CA PRO A 3 46.21 8.74 43.58
C PRO A 3 45.40 7.53 43.08
N ALA A 4 45.18 6.68 44.03
CA ALA A 4 44.78 5.31 44.06
C ALA A 4 43.31 5.04 43.63
N ASN A 5 43.14 3.82 43.08
CA ASN A 5 41.90 3.14 42.76
C ASN A 5 41.27 2.51 44.04
N PRO A 6 39.97 2.65 44.30
CA PRO A 6 39.32 1.83 45.32
C PRO A 6 38.32 0.82 44.75
N ARG A 7 38.59 -0.42 45.12
CA ARG A 7 37.68 -1.49 45.55
C ARG A 7 36.65 -2.09 44.57
N LYS A 8 36.98 -3.30 44.20
CA LYS A 8 36.06 -4.35 43.75
C LYS A 8 35.09 -4.73 44.88
N SER A 9 33.82 -4.64 44.67
CA SER A 9 32.78 -5.28 45.50
C SER A 9 32.41 -6.63 44.88
N HIS A 10 32.66 -7.70 45.66
CA HIS A 10 32.17 -9.04 45.43
C HIS A 10 30.65 -9.05 45.57
N VAL A 11 29.94 -9.43 44.51
CA VAL A 11 28.54 -9.84 44.61
C VAL A 11 28.51 -11.36 44.73
N ALA A 12 27.97 -11.84 45.83
CA ALA A 12 27.80 -13.24 46.14
C ALA A 12 26.79 -13.87 45.16
N SER A 13 27.16 -15.05 44.66
CA SER A 13 26.28 -15.88 43.85
C SER A 13 25.26 -16.59 44.76
N GLU A 14 24.02 -16.13 44.77
CA GLU A 14 22.91 -16.90 45.32
C GLU A 14 22.57 -18.09 44.43
N GLN A 15 22.80 -19.30 44.93
CA GLN A 15 22.39 -20.55 44.26
C GLN A 15 20.88 -20.74 44.44
N LEU A 16 20.15 -20.77 43.35
CA LEU A 16 18.73 -21.13 43.31
C LEU A 16 18.56 -22.65 43.56
N PRO A 17 17.55 -23.07 44.33
CA PRO A 17 17.27 -24.49 44.58
C PRO A 17 16.74 -25.21 43.34
N PRO A 18 16.93 -26.54 43.22
CA PRO A 18 16.54 -27.31 42.01
C PRO A 18 15.01 -27.39 41.87
N ARG A 19 14.52 -26.96 40.68
CA ARG A 19 13.10 -27.05 40.34
C ARG A 19 12.69 -28.52 40.18
N ALA A 20 11.65 -28.93 40.91
CA ALA A 20 10.97 -30.21 40.73
C ALA A 20 10.40 -30.36 39.30
N ARG A 21 10.63 -31.53 38.70
CA ARG A 21 10.07 -31.89 37.40
C ARG A 21 8.54 -32.08 37.51
N PRO A 22 7.69 -31.38 36.76
CA PRO A 22 6.26 -31.68 36.73
C PRO A 22 6.00 -32.90 35.88
N GLY A 23 5.25 -33.85 36.44
CA GLY A 23 4.82 -35.08 35.81
C GLY A 23 4.06 -34.82 34.47
N ARG A 24 4.37 -35.66 33.48
CA ARG A 24 3.67 -35.68 32.19
C ARG A 24 2.19 -36.06 32.39
N ARG A 25 1.29 -35.11 32.60
CA ARG A 25 -0.13 -35.29 32.38
C ARG A 25 -0.40 -35.10 30.87
N ARG A 26 -0.76 -36.19 30.17
CA ARG A 26 -1.34 -36.16 28.82
C ARG A 26 -2.62 -35.34 28.88
N ARG A 27 -2.57 -34.04 28.53
CA ARG A 27 -3.77 -33.25 28.22
C ARG A 27 -4.32 -33.75 26.89
N ARG A 28 -5.46 -34.43 26.94
CA ARG A 28 -6.35 -34.61 25.77
C ARG A 28 -6.60 -33.21 25.20
N ARG A 29 -6.08 -32.93 24.00
CA ARG A 29 -6.47 -31.74 23.24
C ARG A 29 -7.98 -31.89 22.94
N ARG A 30 -8.83 -31.21 23.67
CA ARG A 30 -10.17 -30.92 23.22
C ARG A 30 -10.01 -30.09 21.94
N ARG A 31 -10.49 -30.60 20.81
CA ARG A 31 -10.67 -29.77 19.61
C ARG A 31 -11.63 -28.68 20.02
N ALA A 32 -11.16 -27.44 19.93
CA ALA A 32 -12.06 -26.29 19.98
C ALA A 32 -13.06 -26.46 18.82
N PRO A 33 -14.36 -26.20 19.03
CA PRO A 33 -15.30 -26.17 17.96
C PRO A 33 -14.84 -25.11 16.95
N PRO A 34 -15.07 -25.30 15.62
CA PRO A 34 -14.78 -24.26 14.66
C PRO A 34 -15.53 -23.00 15.14
N SER A 35 -14.79 -21.95 15.41
CA SER A 35 -15.39 -20.65 15.72
C SER A 35 -16.29 -20.31 14.54
N ALA A 36 -17.60 -20.23 14.79
CA ALA A 36 -18.54 -19.68 13.84
C ALA A 36 -18.13 -18.22 13.61
N VAL A 37 -17.40 -17.97 12.53
CA VAL A 37 -17.14 -16.63 12.03
C VAL A 37 -18.49 -16.10 11.59
N HIS A 38 -19.07 -15.19 12.37
CA HIS A 38 -20.31 -14.53 12.01
C HIS A 38 -20.08 -13.73 10.72
N PRO A 39 -20.89 -13.94 9.66
CA PRO A 39 -20.72 -13.26 8.37
C PRO A 39 -21.24 -11.81 8.36
N ARG A 40 -21.14 -11.09 9.47
CA ARG A 40 -21.59 -9.69 9.54
C ARG A 40 -20.39 -8.79 9.71
N ASN A 41 -20.09 -8.05 8.65
CA ASN A 41 -19.14 -6.92 8.51
C ASN A 41 -17.77 -7.16 7.91
N ASP A 42 -17.43 -8.32 7.35
CA ASP A 42 -16.16 -8.51 6.64
C ASP A 42 -16.29 -8.44 5.12
N ARG A 43 -17.00 -7.44 4.59
CA ARG A 43 -16.99 -7.19 3.13
C ARG A 43 -15.62 -6.79 2.57
N VAL A 44 -14.65 -6.50 3.44
CA VAL A 44 -13.22 -6.33 3.10
C VAL A 44 -12.42 -7.63 3.29
N GLY A 45 -12.99 -8.64 3.94
CA GLY A 45 -12.35 -9.91 4.31
C GLY A 45 -12.74 -11.08 3.44
N GLU A 46 -12.77 -10.95 2.10
CA GLU A 46 -12.97 -12.09 1.22
C GLU A 46 -11.97 -13.22 1.52
N LEU A 47 -12.46 -14.44 1.72
CA LEU A 47 -11.63 -15.64 1.81
C LEU A 47 -10.77 -15.75 0.55
N ARG A 48 -9.47 -15.55 0.73
CA ARG A 48 -8.53 -15.54 -0.38
C ARG A 48 -8.28 -16.97 -0.85
N PRO A 49 -8.31 -17.24 -2.16
CA PRO A 49 -7.99 -18.57 -2.68
C PRO A 49 -6.66 -19.09 -2.14
N GLY A 50 -6.59 -20.34 -1.73
CA GLY A 50 -5.44 -20.93 -1.05
C GLY A 50 -4.09 -20.75 -1.75
N ARG A 51 -4.08 -20.63 -3.09
CA ARG A 51 -2.87 -20.35 -3.88
C ARG A 51 -2.19 -19.02 -3.54
N ARG A 52 -2.94 -18.03 -3.02
CA ARG A 52 -2.39 -16.72 -2.63
C ARG A 52 -1.71 -16.76 -1.25
N HIS A 53 -2.07 -17.72 -0.42
CA HIS A 53 -1.46 -17.95 0.89
C HIS A 53 -0.14 -18.73 0.81
N GLY A 54 0.06 -19.51 -0.26
CA GLY A 54 1.29 -20.26 -0.48
C GLY A 54 2.54 -19.38 -0.65
N GLY A 55 2.39 -18.20 -1.28
CA GLY A 55 3.50 -17.25 -1.45
C GLY A 55 4.05 -16.71 -0.13
N PRO A 56 3.22 -16.11 0.74
CA PRO A 56 3.68 -15.60 2.03
C PRO A 56 4.24 -16.66 2.98
N GLY A 57 3.81 -17.92 2.85
CA GLY A 57 4.33 -19.05 3.62
C GLY A 57 5.52 -19.76 2.98
N SER A 58 6.12 -19.22 1.92
CA SER A 58 7.21 -19.87 1.19
C SER A 58 8.59 -19.58 1.79
N VAL A 59 9.58 -20.39 1.37
CA VAL A 59 10.99 -20.23 1.75
C VAL A 59 11.63 -18.94 1.25
N LEU A 60 10.97 -18.19 0.36
CA LEU A 60 11.45 -16.92 -0.15
C LEU A 60 11.63 -15.86 0.95
N THR A 61 10.96 -16.03 2.11
CA THR A 61 11.19 -15.18 3.28
C THR A 61 12.62 -15.24 3.81
N ASN A 62 13.36 -16.31 3.52
CA ASN A 62 14.72 -16.51 4.00
C ASN A 62 15.76 -15.73 3.19
N LYS A 63 15.43 -15.26 1.97
CA LYS A 63 16.40 -14.60 1.10
C LYS A 63 16.45 -13.09 1.35
N TYR A 64 17.60 -12.61 1.77
CA TYR A 64 17.90 -11.17 1.88
C TYR A 64 18.27 -10.63 0.50
N ALA A 65 17.51 -9.65 -0.03
CA ALA A 65 17.62 -9.22 -1.43
C ALA A 65 17.54 -7.70 -1.59
N GLU A 66 18.29 -6.95 -0.77
CA GLU A 66 18.36 -5.48 -0.91
C GLU A 66 18.82 -5.07 -2.31
N GLY A 67 18.22 -3.99 -2.80
CA GLY A 67 18.39 -3.52 -4.17
C GLY A 67 17.23 -3.97 -5.07
N TYR A 68 17.52 -4.13 -6.36
CA TYR A 68 16.52 -4.41 -7.39
C TYR A 68 17.00 -5.54 -8.32
N PRO A 69 16.14 -6.20 -9.09
CA PRO A 69 16.50 -7.27 -9.99
C PRO A 69 17.69 -6.92 -10.89
N GLY A 70 18.77 -7.73 -10.83
CA GLY A 70 20.02 -7.51 -11.54
C GLY A 70 20.96 -6.46 -10.91
N ARG A 71 20.55 -5.81 -9.82
CA ARG A 71 21.35 -4.80 -9.09
C ARG A 71 21.14 -4.98 -7.58
N ARG A 72 21.49 -6.16 -7.07
CA ARG A 72 21.38 -6.51 -5.65
C ARG A 72 22.69 -6.24 -4.92
N TYR A 73 22.58 -6.02 -3.63
CA TYR A 73 23.73 -5.87 -2.72
C TYR A 73 24.25 -7.22 -2.22
N TYR A 74 23.50 -8.31 -2.42
CA TYR A 74 23.83 -9.66 -1.97
C TYR A 74 23.86 -10.64 -3.15
N GLY A 75 24.75 -11.65 -3.08
CA GLY A 75 24.77 -12.76 -4.03
C GLY A 75 23.61 -13.72 -3.84
N GLY A 76 23.38 -14.62 -4.82
CA GLY A 76 22.35 -15.65 -4.77
C GLY A 76 20.92 -15.12 -4.92
N CYS A 77 20.73 -13.98 -5.61
CA CYS A 77 19.42 -13.37 -5.82
C CYS A 77 18.80 -13.69 -7.18
N GLU A 78 19.46 -14.50 -8.01
CA GLU A 78 19.02 -14.83 -9.37
C GLU A 78 17.60 -15.39 -9.43
N HIS A 79 17.20 -16.20 -8.45
CA HIS A 79 15.86 -16.78 -8.38
C HIS A 79 14.78 -15.76 -7.94
N VAL A 80 15.07 -14.96 -6.91
CA VAL A 80 14.14 -13.93 -6.45
C VAL A 80 14.02 -12.80 -7.46
N ASP A 81 15.07 -12.53 -8.23
CA ASP A 81 15.04 -11.60 -9.35
C ASP A 81 14.00 -11.98 -10.41
N VAL A 82 13.89 -13.27 -10.72
CA VAL A 82 12.85 -13.78 -11.63
C VAL A 82 11.46 -13.50 -11.07
N VAL A 83 11.26 -13.79 -9.77
CA VAL A 83 9.97 -13.59 -9.10
C VAL A 83 9.56 -12.12 -9.09
N GLU A 84 10.49 -11.23 -8.74
CA GLU A 84 10.19 -9.79 -8.69
C GLU A 84 9.94 -9.23 -10.10
N ARG A 85 10.71 -9.63 -11.13
CA ARG A 85 10.43 -9.24 -12.54
C ARG A 85 9.04 -9.68 -12.98
N ILE A 86 8.63 -10.92 -12.68
CA ILE A 86 7.28 -11.41 -12.98
C ILE A 86 6.21 -10.54 -12.33
N ALA A 87 6.41 -10.12 -11.08
CA ALA A 87 5.47 -9.23 -10.39
C ALA A 87 5.40 -7.85 -11.06
N ILE A 88 6.57 -7.27 -11.40
CA ILE A 88 6.66 -5.97 -12.09
C ILE A 88 5.97 -6.04 -13.45
N ASP A 89 6.28 -7.03 -14.27
CA ASP A 89 5.73 -7.16 -15.62
C ASP A 89 4.22 -7.35 -15.61
N ARG A 90 3.72 -8.18 -14.69
CA ARG A 90 2.28 -8.43 -14.58
C ARG A 90 1.50 -7.20 -14.12
N ILE A 91 2.00 -6.44 -13.15
CA ILE A 91 1.29 -5.25 -12.68
C ILE A 91 1.34 -4.13 -13.72
N LYS A 92 2.44 -3.99 -14.45
CA LYS A 92 2.55 -3.07 -15.59
C LYS A 92 1.53 -3.41 -16.66
N ALA A 93 1.47 -4.68 -17.07
CA ALA A 93 0.50 -5.14 -18.07
C ALA A 93 -0.95 -4.97 -17.61
N LEU A 94 -1.24 -5.23 -16.32
CA LEU A 94 -2.58 -5.14 -15.76
C LEU A 94 -3.18 -3.73 -15.82
N PHE A 95 -2.36 -2.69 -15.64
CA PHE A 95 -2.81 -1.30 -15.59
C PHE A 95 -2.31 -0.43 -16.75
N GLY A 96 -1.45 -0.95 -17.60
CA GLY A 96 -0.85 -0.19 -18.71
C GLY A 96 0.22 0.80 -18.25
N ALA A 97 0.96 0.49 -17.17
CA ALA A 97 1.96 1.39 -16.62
C ALA A 97 3.32 1.26 -17.30
N GLU A 98 4.06 2.37 -17.41
CA GLU A 98 5.42 2.37 -17.96
C GLU A 98 6.45 1.78 -17.00
N ALA A 99 6.32 2.09 -15.70
CA ALA A 99 7.20 1.61 -14.64
C ALA A 99 6.40 1.17 -13.40
N ALA A 100 6.96 0.24 -12.62
CA ALA A 100 6.37 -0.23 -11.39
C ALA A 100 7.42 -0.58 -10.34
N ASN A 101 7.11 -0.30 -9.07
CA ASN A 101 7.82 -0.78 -7.90
C ASN A 101 6.89 -1.63 -7.05
N VAL A 102 7.23 -2.90 -6.84
CA VAL A 102 6.41 -3.88 -6.11
C VAL A 102 6.89 -4.14 -4.69
N GLN A 103 7.94 -3.45 -4.26
CA GLN A 103 8.56 -3.64 -2.95
C GLN A 103 7.84 -2.96 -1.76
N PRO A 104 6.99 -1.90 -1.89
CA PRO A 104 6.34 -1.30 -0.73
C PRO A 104 5.60 -2.34 0.12
N HIS A 105 5.85 -2.30 1.45
CA HIS A 105 5.27 -3.24 2.40
C HIS A 105 3.78 -2.97 2.67
N SER A 106 3.33 -1.76 2.40
CA SER A 106 1.93 -1.33 2.56
C SER A 106 1.58 -0.18 1.61
N GLY A 107 0.28 0.13 1.47
CA GLY A 107 -0.17 1.32 0.74
C GLY A 107 0.33 2.62 1.38
N ALA A 108 0.37 2.68 2.72
CA ALA A 108 0.90 3.86 3.42
C ALA A 108 2.39 4.09 3.11
N GLN A 109 3.21 3.04 3.02
CA GLN A 109 4.61 3.15 2.62
C GLN A 109 4.76 3.45 1.13
N ALA A 110 3.87 2.95 0.27
CA ALA A 110 3.84 3.33 -1.14
C ALA A 110 3.58 4.85 -1.29
N ASN A 111 2.58 5.37 -0.58
CA ASN A 111 2.29 6.81 -0.57
C ASN A 111 3.46 7.62 0.01
N ALA A 112 4.04 7.17 1.12
CA ALA A 112 5.18 7.85 1.72
C ALA A 112 6.40 7.88 0.77
N ALA A 113 6.71 6.76 0.10
CA ALA A 113 7.81 6.70 -0.86
C ALA A 113 7.56 7.57 -2.09
N ALA A 114 6.32 7.60 -2.62
CA ALA A 114 5.95 8.47 -3.72
C ALA A 114 6.11 9.95 -3.34
N MET A 115 5.61 10.35 -2.18
CA MET A 115 5.76 11.72 -1.69
C MET A 115 7.25 12.06 -1.43
N PHE A 116 8.00 11.16 -0.82
CA PHE A 116 9.44 11.35 -0.57
C PHE A 116 10.27 11.50 -1.86
N ALA A 117 9.85 10.84 -2.95
CA ALA A 117 10.47 10.96 -4.26
C ALA A 117 10.22 12.32 -4.93
N LEU A 118 9.05 12.91 -4.67
CA LEU A 118 8.54 14.08 -5.41
C LEU A 118 8.68 15.39 -4.64
N LEU A 119 8.71 15.33 -3.31
CA LEU A 119 8.54 16.47 -2.42
C LEU A 119 9.71 16.65 -1.46
N LYS A 120 9.81 17.87 -0.92
CA LYS A 120 10.65 18.22 0.22
C LYS A 120 9.78 18.53 1.43
N PRO A 121 10.28 18.36 2.67
CA PRO A 121 9.57 18.83 3.85
C PRO A 121 9.20 20.33 3.71
N GLY A 122 7.95 20.67 4.03
CA GLY A 122 7.42 22.02 3.88
C GLY A 122 6.73 22.30 2.54
N ASP A 123 6.86 21.42 1.55
CA ASP A 123 6.09 21.55 0.29
C ASP A 123 4.58 21.46 0.56
N THR A 124 3.78 22.05 -0.32
CA THR A 124 2.33 22.03 -0.20
C THR A 124 1.73 20.87 -0.97
N ILE A 125 0.83 20.14 -0.33
CA ILE A 125 0.05 19.06 -0.94
C ILE A 125 -1.44 19.35 -0.86
N MET A 126 -2.18 18.97 -1.88
CA MET A 126 -3.65 18.96 -1.86
C MET A 126 -4.16 17.53 -1.80
N GLY A 127 -5.22 17.27 -1.01
CA GLY A 127 -5.84 15.95 -0.92
C GLY A 127 -7.29 16.04 -0.45
N LEU A 128 -8.09 15.00 -0.74
CA LEU A 128 -9.47 14.94 -0.26
C LEU A 128 -9.51 14.94 1.27
N ASN A 129 -10.34 15.78 1.84
CA ASN A 129 -10.53 15.88 3.29
C ASN A 129 -10.90 14.50 3.87
N LEU A 130 -10.31 14.16 5.02
CA LEU A 130 -10.54 12.87 5.69
C LEU A 130 -12.01 12.64 6.02
N ALA A 131 -12.73 13.68 6.47
CA ALA A 131 -14.16 13.62 6.77
C ALA A 131 -15.04 13.38 5.53
N HIS A 132 -14.51 13.69 4.34
CA HIS A 132 -15.18 13.50 3.06
C HIS A 132 -14.71 12.24 2.31
N GLY A 133 -14.03 11.35 3.02
CA GLY A 133 -13.61 10.04 2.50
C GLY A 133 -12.15 9.95 2.08
N GLY A 134 -11.31 10.96 2.35
CA GLY A 134 -9.88 10.91 2.10
C GLY A 134 -9.16 9.82 2.92
N HIS A 135 -7.88 9.59 2.63
CA HIS A 135 -7.06 8.64 3.38
C HIS A 135 -6.13 9.37 4.36
N LEU A 136 -5.71 8.68 5.43
CA LEU A 136 -4.79 9.22 6.44
C LEU A 136 -3.53 9.83 5.82
N THR A 137 -2.96 9.15 4.82
CA THR A 137 -1.72 9.56 4.16
C THR A 137 -1.89 10.69 3.15
N HIS A 138 -3.10 11.25 3.01
CA HIS A 138 -3.38 12.39 2.14
C HIS A 138 -3.38 13.72 2.90
N GLY A 139 -2.70 13.78 4.06
CA GLY A 139 -2.50 15.04 4.80
C GLY A 139 -3.14 15.10 6.19
N MET A 140 -3.59 13.97 6.78
CA MET A 140 -4.08 13.98 8.16
C MET A 140 -3.00 14.49 9.12
N LYS A 141 -3.32 15.43 10.02
CA LYS A 141 -2.37 16.17 10.89
C LYS A 141 -1.40 15.28 11.69
N ILE A 142 -1.86 14.14 12.20
CA ILE A 142 -1.01 13.24 12.99
C ILE A 142 -0.26 12.19 12.14
N ASN A 143 -0.59 12.07 10.86
CA ASN A 143 0.11 11.23 9.91
C ASN A 143 1.42 11.90 9.45
N PHE A 144 2.37 11.11 8.92
CA PHE A 144 3.62 11.65 8.38
C PHE A 144 3.36 12.77 7.35
N SER A 145 2.34 12.61 6.50
CA SER A 145 2.01 13.59 5.45
C SER A 145 1.56 14.93 6.02
N GLY A 146 0.77 14.94 7.09
CA GLY A 146 0.38 16.16 7.76
C GLY A 146 1.44 16.77 8.68
N LYS A 147 2.51 16.01 9.01
CA LYS A 147 3.64 16.51 9.79
C LYS A 147 4.76 17.09 8.94
N LEU A 148 4.94 16.58 7.73
CA LEU A 148 6.04 16.96 6.84
C LEU A 148 5.65 18.02 5.82
N TYR A 149 4.37 18.10 5.45
CA TYR A 149 3.89 18.95 4.36
C TYR A 149 2.83 19.94 4.81
N ASN A 150 2.73 21.05 4.09
CA ASN A 150 1.61 21.98 4.22
C ASN A 150 0.39 21.40 3.49
N VAL A 151 -0.72 21.20 4.18
CA VAL A 151 -1.87 20.48 3.66
C VAL A 151 -3.01 21.43 3.33
N VAL A 152 -3.48 21.40 2.10
CA VAL A 152 -4.67 22.07 1.61
C VAL A 152 -5.72 21.03 1.28
N PRO A 153 -6.76 20.83 2.10
CA PRO A 153 -7.82 19.87 1.79
C PRO A 153 -8.77 20.44 0.75
N TYR A 154 -9.24 19.60 -0.17
CA TYR A 154 -10.42 19.89 -0.98
C TYR A 154 -11.59 18.99 -0.51
N HIS A 155 -12.81 19.33 -0.93
CA HIS A 155 -14.02 18.78 -0.34
C HIS A 155 -14.95 18.18 -1.40
N VAL A 156 -15.98 17.48 -0.94
CA VAL A 156 -17.16 17.19 -1.74
C VAL A 156 -18.16 18.31 -1.58
N ASP A 157 -18.94 18.56 -2.59
CA ASP A 157 -20.09 19.43 -2.53
C ASP A 157 -21.19 18.77 -1.68
N ASP A 158 -21.76 19.51 -0.74
CA ASP A 158 -22.68 18.99 0.27
C ASP A 158 -24.05 18.54 -0.33
N GLU A 159 -24.45 19.13 -1.47
CA GLU A 159 -25.72 18.80 -2.11
C GLU A 159 -25.61 17.55 -2.99
N THR A 160 -24.52 17.44 -3.75
CA THR A 160 -24.31 16.36 -4.72
C THR A 160 -23.51 15.18 -4.17
N GLY A 161 -22.75 15.39 -3.11
CA GLY A 161 -21.79 14.43 -2.58
C GLY A 161 -20.65 14.11 -3.57
N GLN A 162 -20.41 14.96 -4.57
CA GLN A 162 -19.32 14.83 -5.52
C GLN A 162 -18.18 15.75 -5.17
N VAL A 163 -16.96 15.37 -5.54
CA VAL A 163 -15.79 16.27 -5.42
C VAL A 163 -16.05 17.53 -6.23
N ASP A 164 -15.96 18.68 -5.55
CA ASP A 164 -16.10 19.97 -6.21
C ASP A 164 -14.83 20.31 -7.01
N MET A 165 -14.90 20.06 -8.31
CA MET A 165 -13.76 20.30 -9.21
C MET A 165 -13.48 21.81 -9.39
N ALA A 166 -14.46 22.69 -9.20
CA ALA A 166 -14.24 24.13 -9.22
C ALA A 166 -13.46 24.57 -7.98
N GLU A 167 -13.76 23.99 -6.81
CA GLU A 167 -12.96 24.19 -5.61
C GLU A 167 -11.53 23.68 -5.79
N VAL A 168 -11.36 22.47 -6.34
CA VAL A 168 -10.02 21.88 -6.62
C VAL A 168 -9.20 22.83 -7.50
N GLU A 169 -9.77 23.32 -8.58
CA GLU A 169 -9.09 24.23 -9.51
C GLU A 169 -8.75 25.57 -8.85
N ARG A 170 -9.68 26.17 -8.12
CA ARG A 170 -9.47 27.41 -7.40
C ARG A 170 -8.34 27.27 -6.36
N LEU A 171 -8.41 26.25 -5.50
CA LEU A 171 -7.40 26.00 -4.47
C LEU A 171 -6.03 25.73 -5.08
N ALA A 172 -5.95 24.98 -6.18
CA ALA A 172 -4.70 24.71 -6.87
C ALA A 172 -4.06 26.02 -7.40
N LYS A 173 -4.85 26.91 -7.99
CA LYS A 173 -4.36 28.21 -8.48
C LYS A 173 -3.91 29.13 -7.35
N GLU A 174 -4.64 29.17 -6.24
CA GLU A 174 -4.34 30.00 -5.07
C GLU A 174 -3.10 29.52 -4.33
N THR A 175 -2.95 28.20 -4.14
CA THR A 175 -1.92 27.65 -3.24
C THR A 175 -0.69 27.11 -3.94
N ARG A 176 -0.77 26.92 -5.27
CA ARG A 176 0.33 26.37 -6.09
C ARG A 176 0.99 25.15 -5.46
N PRO A 177 0.24 24.06 -5.17
CA PRO A 177 0.80 22.89 -4.52
C PRO A 177 1.85 22.20 -5.39
N GLN A 178 2.79 21.51 -4.78
CA GLN A 178 3.75 20.67 -5.48
C GLN A 178 3.16 19.30 -5.84
N LEU A 179 2.10 18.89 -5.11
CA LEU A 179 1.43 17.60 -5.35
C LEU A 179 -0.08 17.75 -5.13
N ILE A 180 -0.85 17.24 -6.09
CA ILE A 180 -2.29 16.99 -5.94
C ILE A 180 -2.48 15.49 -5.80
N VAL A 181 -3.13 15.06 -4.70
CA VAL A 181 -3.47 13.66 -4.43
C VAL A 181 -4.95 13.45 -4.72
N ALA A 182 -5.26 12.67 -5.75
CA ALA A 182 -6.59 12.17 -6.03
C ALA A 182 -6.72 10.72 -5.53
N GLY A 183 -7.93 10.31 -5.14
CA GLY A 183 -8.16 8.99 -4.56
C GLY A 183 -8.72 9.09 -3.13
N TRP A 184 -9.14 7.96 -2.60
CA TRP A 184 -9.95 7.96 -1.38
C TRP A 184 -9.89 6.63 -0.59
N SER A 185 -10.46 6.69 0.63
CA SER A 185 -10.80 5.50 1.42
C SER A 185 -12.29 5.19 1.36
N ALA A 186 -13.14 6.21 1.35
CA ALA A 186 -14.59 6.08 1.52
C ALA A 186 -15.36 7.11 0.67
N TYR A 187 -15.15 7.09 -0.64
CA TYR A 187 -15.84 7.97 -1.59
C TYR A 187 -16.48 7.07 -2.68
N PRO A 188 -17.83 7.03 -2.79
CA PRO A 188 -18.52 6.05 -3.63
C PRO A 188 -18.78 6.53 -5.07
N ARG A 189 -18.15 7.60 -5.51
CA ARG A 189 -18.32 8.18 -6.84
C ARG A 189 -17.07 8.00 -7.70
N ARG A 190 -17.19 8.28 -8.98
CA ARG A 190 -16.04 8.32 -9.92
C ARG A 190 -15.39 9.69 -9.86
N LEU A 191 -14.07 9.74 -10.08
CA LEU A 191 -13.33 10.97 -10.30
C LEU A 191 -12.94 11.11 -11.77
N ASP A 192 -12.91 12.34 -12.24
CA ASP A 192 -12.36 12.71 -13.54
C ASP A 192 -10.84 12.93 -13.42
N PHE A 193 -10.06 11.88 -13.65
CA PHE A 193 -8.60 11.95 -13.56
C PHE A 193 -7.98 12.84 -14.63
N ALA A 194 -8.64 13.01 -15.79
CA ALA A 194 -8.18 13.92 -16.84
C ALA A 194 -8.33 15.38 -16.39
N ALA A 195 -9.43 15.73 -15.72
CA ALA A 195 -9.61 17.07 -15.15
C ALA A 195 -8.59 17.34 -14.04
N PHE A 196 -8.33 16.39 -13.14
CA PHE A 196 -7.26 16.51 -12.14
C PHE A 196 -5.89 16.72 -12.79
N ARG A 197 -5.60 16.00 -13.88
CA ARG A 197 -4.33 16.16 -14.61
C ARG A 197 -4.22 17.55 -15.23
N ARG A 198 -5.23 18.04 -15.89
CA ARG A 198 -5.26 19.38 -16.45
C ARG A 198 -4.99 20.46 -15.39
N ILE A 199 -5.65 20.35 -14.23
CA ILE A 199 -5.44 21.29 -13.11
C ILE A 199 -3.99 21.20 -12.60
N ALA A 200 -3.46 19.99 -12.43
CA ALA A 200 -2.08 19.79 -11.99
C ALA A 200 -1.07 20.41 -12.95
N ASP A 201 -1.24 20.19 -14.26
CA ASP A 201 -0.36 20.76 -15.30
C ASP A 201 -0.42 22.29 -15.32
N GLU A 202 -1.60 22.90 -15.15
CA GLU A 202 -1.79 24.36 -15.14
C GLU A 202 -1.01 25.04 -14.00
N VAL A 203 -0.86 24.36 -12.87
CA VAL A 203 -0.14 24.93 -11.71
C VAL A 203 1.29 24.38 -11.55
N GLY A 204 1.70 23.45 -12.40
CA GLY A 204 3.03 22.82 -12.36
C GLY A 204 3.16 21.79 -11.22
N ALA A 205 2.06 21.20 -10.77
CA ALA A 205 2.03 20.19 -9.73
C ALA A 205 2.18 18.78 -10.30
N TYR A 206 2.71 17.86 -9.49
CA TYR A 206 2.54 16.43 -9.76
C TYR A 206 1.11 16.00 -9.45
N LEU A 207 0.56 15.06 -10.22
CA LEU A 207 -0.66 14.33 -9.90
C LEU A 207 -0.31 12.93 -9.41
N MET A 208 -0.68 12.60 -8.18
CA MET A 208 -0.65 11.26 -7.61
C MET A 208 -2.08 10.74 -7.42
N VAL A 209 -2.34 9.50 -7.85
CA VAL A 209 -3.63 8.85 -7.61
C VAL A 209 -3.45 7.64 -6.71
N ASP A 210 -4.10 7.64 -5.55
CA ASP A 210 -4.21 6.46 -4.68
C ASP A 210 -5.48 5.68 -5.04
N MET A 211 -5.32 4.61 -5.82
CA MET A 211 -6.44 3.76 -6.25
C MET A 211 -6.69 2.54 -5.35
N ALA A 212 -6.13 2.52 -4.14
CA ALA A 212 -6.14 1.33 -3.27
C ALA A 212 -7.53 0.72 -3.08
N HIS A 213 -8.59 1.51 -2.97
CA HIS A 213 -9.95 1.03 -2.73
C HIS A 213 -10.65 0.53 -4.00
N PHE A 214 -10.29 1.04 -5.17
CA PHE A 214 -10.95 0.70 -6.43
C PHE A 214 -10.04 0.02 -7.47
N ALA A 215 -8.80 -0.34 -7.11
CA ALA A 215 -7.84 -0.96 -8.03
C ALA A 215 -8.36 -2.25 -8.67
N GLY A 216 -9.16 -3.05 -7.95
CA GLY A 216 -9.79 -4.24 -8.52
C GLY A 216 -10.80 -3.91 -9.61
N LEU A 217 -11.56 -2.83 -9.44
CA LEU A 217 -12.52 -2.34 -10.45
C LEU A 217 -11.79 -1.80 -11.68
N VAL A 218 -10.66 -1.08 -11.49
CA VAL A 218 -9.80 -0.62 -12.60
C VAL A 218 -9.25 -1.80 -13.36
N ALA A 219 -8.70 -2.81 -12.67
CA ALA A 219 -8.17 -4.03 -13.29
C ALA A 219 -9.22 -4.80 -14.10
N ALA A 220 -10.49 -4.74 -13.66
CA ALA A 220 -11.62 -5.36 -14.35
C ALA A 220 -12.22 -4.50 -15.48
N GLY A 221 -11.74 -3.27 -15.70
CA GLY A 221 -12.30 -2.34 -16.68
C GLY A 221 -13.63 -1.70 -16.27
N LEU A 222 -14.01 -1.79 -14.97
CA LEU A 222 -15.28 -1.30 -14.44
C LEU A 222 -15.20 0.10 -13.82
N HIS A 223 -13.99 0.66 -13.73
CA HIS A 223 -13.71 2.01 -13.24
C HIS A 223 -12.66 2.68 -14.13
N PRO A 224 -12.72 4.02 -14.33
CA PRO A 224 -11.69 4.73 -15.07
C PRO A 224 -10.29 4.42 -14.55
N ASN A 225 -9.35 4.19 -15.48
CA ASN A 225 -7.96 3.93 -15.14
C ASN A 225 -7.20 5.25 -14.93
N PRO A 226 -6.61 5.50 -13.75
CA PRO A 226 -5.86 6.73 -13.51
C PRO A 226 -4.47 6.75 -14.16
N VAL A 227 -3.91 5.60 -14.54
CA VAL A 227 -2.52 5.47 -15.00
C VAL A 227 -2.20 6.37 -16.19
N PRO A 228 -3.05 6.52 -17.22
CA PRO A 228 -2.76 7.40 -18.34
C PRO A 228 -2.72 8.90 -17.98
N HIS A 229 -3.27 9.28 -16.84
CA HIS A 229 -3.42 10.67 -16.42
C HIS A 229 -2.45 11.09 -15.31
N ALA A 230 -2.07 10.15 -14.44
CA ALA A 230 -1.28 10.45 -13.25
C ALA A 230 0.23 10.32 -13.52
N HIS A 231 1.03 11.13 -12.83
CA HIS A 231 2.48 10.97 -12.79
C HIS A 231 2.88 9.75 -11.97
N VAL A 232 2.15 9.52 -10.86
CA VAL A 232 2.33 8.39 -9.96
C VAL A 232 0.97 7.85 -9.55
N VAL A 233 0.84 6.52 -9.57
CA VAL A 233 -0.34 5.82 -9.05
C VAL A 233 0.11 4.85 -7.97
N THR A 234 -0.52 4.91 -6.81
CA THR A 234 -0.29 3.98 -5.71
C THR A 234 -1.49 3.07 -5.50
N THR A 235 -1.24 1.88 -5.00
CA THR A 235 -2.31 0.97 -4.59
C THR A 235 -1.87 0.03 -3.48
N THR A 236 -2.82 -0.43 -2.69
CA THR A 236 -2.66 -1.67 -1.90
C THR A 236 -2.95 -2.88 -2.77
N THR A 237 -2.39 -4.03 -2.40
CA THR A 237 -2.66 -5.29 -3.09
C THR A 237 -3.77 -6.12 -2.45
N HIS A 238 -4.20 -5.78 -1.23
CA HIS A 238 -5.05 -6.62 -0.36
C HIS A 238 -6.51 -6.16 -0.21
N LYS A 239 -6.94 -5.13 -0.96
CA LYS A 239 -8.34 -4.66 -0.99
C LYS A 239 -9.09 -5.27 -2.18
N THR A 240 -9.76 -4.48 -3.00
CA THR A 240 -10.50 -4.98 -4.17
C THR A 240 -9.63 -5.77 -5.16
N LEU A 241 -8.32 -5.50 -5.21
CA LEU A 241 -7.38 -6.28 -6.03
C LEU A 241 -7.19 -7.72 -5.50
N GLY A 242 -7.53 -7.98 -4.23
CA GLY A 242 -7.62 -9.32 -3.64
C GLY A 242 -6.28 -10.06 -3.49
N GLY A 243 -5.15 -9.37 -3.39
CA GLY A 243 -3.81 -9.93 -3.21
C GLY A 243 -3.35 -10.05 -1.75
N PRO A 244 -2.06 -10.33 -1.51
CA PRO A 244 -1.46 -10.31 -0.18
C PRO A 244 -1.43 -8.88 0.38
N ARG A 245 -1.23 -8.71 1.68
CA ARG A 245 -0.99 -7.39 2.24
C ARG A 245 0.32 -6.82 1.69
N GLY A 246 0.24 -5.61 1.17
CA GLY A 246 1.36 -4.91 0.54
C GLY A 246 0.90 -3.67 -0.23
N GLY A 247 1.85 -2.97 -0.82
CA GLY A 247 1.63 -1.84 -1.71
C GLY A 247 2.38 -1.97 -3.03
N VAL A 248 2.01 -1.13 -3.98
CA VAL A 248 2.66 -0.99 -5.29
C VAL A 248 2.66 0.49 -5.66
N ILE A 249 3.71 0.92 -6.35
CA ILE A 249 3.78 2.22 -6.99
C ILE A 249 3.94 2.01 -8.49
N LEU A 250 3.08 2.63 -9.28
CA LEU A 250 3.17 2.75 -10.73
C LEU A 250 3.57 4.18 -11.05
N SER A 251 4.37 4.39 -12.08
CA SER A 251 4.80 5.73 -12.46
C SER A 251 5.12 5.82 -13.96
N THR A 252 5.32 7.05 -14.43
CA THR A 252 5.99 7.26 -15.71
C THR A 252 7.42 6.75 -15.63
N GLN A 253 8.01 6.40 -16.77
CA GLN A 253 9.40 5.92 -16.85
C GLN A 253 10.40 6.95 -16.32
N GLU A 254 10.14 8.23 -16.53
CA GLU A 254 10.97 9.34 -16.04
C GLU A 254 11.13 9.32 -14.51
N LEU A 255 10.07 9.01 -13.77
CA LEU A 255 10.06 9.00 -12.31
C LEU A 255 10.57 7.68 -11.71
N ALA A 256 10.73 6.62 -12.49
CA ALA A 256 11.06 5.28 -12.01
C ALA A 256 12.31 5.26 -11.12
N LYS A 257 13.39 5.98 -11.51
CA LYS A 257 14.63 6.02 -10.73
C LYS A 257 14.44 6.72 -9.39
N LYS A 258 13.69 7.83 -9.34
CA LYS A 258 13.39 8.58 -8.11
C LYS A 258 12.55 7.73 -7.17
N ILE A 259 11.50 7.09 -7.69
CA ILE A 259 10.60 6.19 -6.92
C ILE A 259 11.39 5.01 -6.35
N ASN A 260 12.22 4.35 -7.16
CA ASN A 260 13.03 3.23 -6.69
C ASN A 260 14.00 3.66 -5.59
N SER A 261 14.67 4.81 -5.73
CA SER A 261 15.55 5.33 -4.69
C SER A 261 14.81 5.70 -3.40
N ALA A 262 13.59 6.21 -3.52
CA ALA A 262 12.75 6.55 -2.36
C ALA A 262 12.23 5.30 -1.61
N VAL A 263 11.98 4.20 -2.31
CA VAL A 263 11.63 2.92 -1.67
C VAL A 263 12.87 2.31 -1.05
N PHE A 264 13.90 2.03 -1.84
CA PHE A 264 15.16 1.50 -1.35
C PHE A 264 16.34 2.30 -1.93
N PRO A 265 17.25 2.82 -1.09
CA PRO A 265 17.32 2.67 0.37
C PRO A 265 16.55 3.74 1.17
N GLY A 266 15.73 4.58 0.51
CA GLY A 266 15.14 5.76 1.12
C GLY A 266 14.27 5.48 2.35
N GLN A 267 13.43 4.44 2.32
CA GLN A 267 12.49 4.13 3.40
C GLN A 267 12.50 2.67 3.84
N GLN A 268 12.94 1.74 3.00
CA GLN A 268 12.94 0.30 3.26
C GLN A 268 14.35 -0.26 3.08
N GLY A 269 14.62 -1.41 3.75
CA GLY A 269 15.76 -2.28 3.52
C GLY A 269 15.36 -3.47 2.65
N GLY A 270 15.63 -4.70 3.11
CA GLY A 270 15.33 -5.93 2.38
C GLY A 270 13.87 -6.07 2.00
N PRO A 271 13.57 -6.37 0.73
CA PRO A 271 12.20 -6.59 0.27
C PRO A 271 11.62 -7.90 0.81
N LEU A 272 10.29 -7.94 0.93
CA LEU A 272 9.57 -9.14 1.35
C LEU A 272 9.30 -10.04 0.13
N GLU A 273 10.31 -10.82 -0.29
CA GLU A 273 10.24 -11.60 -1.53
C GLU A 273 9.11 -12.63 -1.53
N HIS A 274 8.76 -13.20 -0.38
CA HIS A 274 7.60 -14.06 -0.19
C HIS A 274 6.26 -13.34 -0.45
N VAL A 275 6.17 -12.06 -0.09
CA VAL A 275 5.00 -11.24 -0.40
C VAL A 275 4.99 -10.83 -1.88
N ILE A 276 6.16 -10.53 -2.46
CA ILE A 276 6.28 -10.21 -3.89
C ILE A 276 5.86 -11.40 -4.74
N ALA A 277 6.24 -12.62 -4.37
CA ALA A 277 5.76 -13.84 -5.02
C ALA A 277 4.22 -13.95 -4.99
N ALA A 278 3.62 -13.67 -3.84
CA ALA A 278 2.16 -13.66 -3.71
C ALA A 278 1.50 -12.53 -4.53
N LYS A 279 2.15 -11.35 -4.64
CA LYS A 279 1.72 -10.27 -5.54
C LYS A 279 1.73 -10.75 -7.00
N ALA A 280 2.82 -11.42 -7.44
CA ALA A 280 2.94 -11.95 -8.80
C ALA A 280 1.80 -12.93 -9.15
N VAL A 281 1.42 -13.80 -8.21
CA VAL A 281 0.26 -14.71 -8.38
C VAL A 281 -1.05 -13.91 -8.46
N SER A 282 -1.23 -12.94 -7.56
CA SER A 282 -2.46 -12.14 -7.49
C SER A 282 -2.69 -11.33 -8.75
N PHE A 283 -1.65 -10.76 -9.34
CA PHE A 283 -1.76 -9.97 -10.57
C PHE A 283 -2.16 -10.83 -11.78
N LYS A 284 -1.67 -12.09 -11.83
CA LYS A 284 -2.15 -13.05 -12.83
C LYS A 284 -3.64 -13.37 -12.67
N VAL A 285 -4.08 -13.56 -11.42
CA VAL A 285 -5.51 -13.81 -11.13
C VAL A 285 -6.36 -12.58 -11.45
N ALA A 286 -5.87 -11.37 -11.13
CA ALA A 286 -6.59 -10.13 -11.42
C ALA A 286 -6.79 -9.87 -12.92
N ALA A 287 -5.99 -10.48 -13.78
CA ALA A 287 -6.14 -10.41 -15.23
C ALA A 287 -7.11 -11.45 -15.82
N SER A 288 -7.72 -12.33 -15.00
CA SER A 288 -8.62 -13.39 -15.47
C SER A 288 -10.07 -12.90 -15.63
N GLU A 289 -10.84 -13.58 -16.49
CA GLU A 289 -12.28 -13.32 -16.63
C GLU A 289 -13.05 -13.60 -15.34
N GLU A 290 -12.70 -14.66 -14.60
CA GLU A 290 -13.30 -14.97 -13.29
C GLU A 290 -13.15 -13.79 -12.30
N PHE A 291 -12.00 -13.10 -12.34
CA PHE A 291 -11.81 -11.91 -11.52
C PHE A 291 -12.71 -10.76 -11.95
N LYS A 292 -12.87 -10.52 -13.26
CA LYS A 292 -13.76 -9.47 -13.79
C LYS A 292 -15.21 -9.73 -13.39
N GLU A 293 -15.70 -10.96 -13.56
CA GLU A 293 -17.03 -11.36 -13.13
C GLU A 293 -17.24 -11.13 -11.63
N ARG A 294 -16.25 -11.43 -10.80
CA ARG A 294 -16.32 -11.17 -9.37
C ARG A 294 -16.43 -9.68 -9.06
N GLN A 295 -15.66 -8.83 -9.75
CA GLN A 295 -15.74 -7.38 -9.57
C GLN A 295 -17.10 -6.84 -10.02
N GLN A 296 -17.68 -7.39 -11.09
CA GLN A 296 -19.03 -7.04 -11.54
C GLN A 296 -20.06 -7.34 -10.46
N ARG A 297 -20.04 -8.56 -9.88
CA ARG A 297 -20.91 -8.91 -8.77
C ARG A 297 -20.72 -8.01 -7.54
N THR A 298 -19.52 -7.52 -7.32
CA THR A 298 -19.23 -6.58 -6.21
C THR A 298 -19.95 -5.25 -6.40
N LEU A 299 -20.09 -4.76 -7.64
CA LEU A 299 -20.86 -3.54 -7.93
C LEU A 299 -22.37 -3.77 -7.83
N GLU A 300 -22.85 -4.95 -8.21
CA GLU A 300 -24.27 -5.30 -8.20
C GLU A 300 -24.82 -5.60 -6.80
N ALA A 301 -23.97 -6.08 -5.89
CA ALA A 301 -24.38 -6.49 -4.54
C ALA A 301 -25.12 -5.41 -3.72
N PRO A 302 -24.77 -4.11 -3.78
CA PRO A 302 -25.53 -3.07 -3.08
C PRO A 302 -26.94 -2.85 -3.61
N ALA A 303 -27.16 -3.09 -4.91
CA ALA A 303 -28.48 -2.89 -5.54
C ALA A 303 -29.51 -3.96 -5.14
N SER A 304 -29.05 -5.12 -4.65
CA SER A 304 -29.88 -6.24 -4.24
C SER A 304 -30.15 -6.30 -2.73
N SER A 305 -29.60 -5.39 -1.92
CA SER A 305 -29.88 -5.34 -0.49
C SER A 305 -31.27 -4.76 -0.28
N PRO A 306 -32.18 -5.44 0.45
CA PRO A 306 -33.45 -4.85 0.86
C PRO A 306 -33.14 -3.54 1.61
N SER A 307 -33.88 -2.49 1.28
CA SER A 307 -33.84 -1.24 2.06
C SER A 307 -34.17 -1.58 3.52
N ALA A 308 -33.19 -1.31 4.40
CA ALA A 308 -33.39 -1.43 5.85
C ALA A 308 -34.28 -0.31 6.34
#